data_820cdc88107e04863725ec0ff186d7d0
#
_entry.id   820cdc88107e04863725ec0ff186d7d0
#
_cell.length_a   1.000
_cell.length_b   1.000
_cell.length_c   1.000
_cell.angle_alpha   90.00
_cell.angle_beta   90.00
_cell.angle_gamma   90.00
#
_symmetry.space_group_name_H-M   'P 1'
#
loop_
_entity.id
_entity.type
_entity.pdbx_description
1 polymer ?
#
loop_
_entity_poly.entity_id
_entity_poly.type
_entity_poly.pdbx_seq_one_letter_code
_entity_poly.pdbx_strand_id
1 'polypeptide(L)'
;MLFRSFAGIGTGDGRIGLQLDDVDLALRLAAEPAQTGLSLSTPKTWLALRAQAGEAAVVGTDQIVAVARDVTLELNRASDPGGGVLDLSGGSVAGLDFSTAVEAIHIGWASFRIADSIFVQGAFSFGRIELDSVSAAGVPLPFDVEGFTVGADDVDLFMGYASESFDPARPFSEQPDALYGFGAEDVRVGFLSARNRDRKSTRLNSSH
;
A
#
# COMPACT_ATOMS: atom_id res chain seq x y z
N MET A 1 -15.71 -20.08 -1.81
CA MET A 1 -15.01 -20.67 -0.63
C MET A 1 -14.26 -19.50 -0.01
N LEU A 2 -14.64 -19.07 1.17
CA LEU A 2 -13.98 -17.95 1.86
C LEU A 2 -12.63 -18.43 2.39
N PHE A 3 -11.56 -17.91 1.85
CA PHE A 3 -10.21 -18.19 2.39
C PHE A 3 -9.93 -17.19 3.51
N ARG A 4 -9.63 -17.72 4.69
CA ARG A 4 -9.15 -16.96 5.83
C ARG A 4 -7.67 -17.25 6.01
N SER A 5 -6.86 -16.21 6.04
CA SER A 5 -5.42 -16.27 6.29
C SER A 5 -5.09 -15.56 7.60
N PHE A 6 -4.07 -16.06 8.29
CA PHE A 6 -3.56 -15.43 9.51
C PHE A 6 -2.03 -15.38 9.49
N ALA A 7 -1.49 -14.22 9.81
CA ALA A 7 -0.06 -13.99 9.97
C ALA A 7 0.20 -13.37 11.35
N GLY A 8 0.85 -14.12 12.25
CA GLY A 8 1.09 -13.64 13.61
C GLY A 8 1.67 -14.73 14.50
N ILE A 9 1.59 -14.51 15.81
CA ILE A 9 2.07 -15.41 16.85
C ILE A 9 0.90 -15.90 17.72
N GLY A 10 1.03 -17.09 18.31
CA GLY A 10 0.03 -17.70 19.17
C GLY A 10 -0.97 -18.58 18.42
N THR A 11 -1.82 -19.26 19.18
CA THR A 11 -2.86 -20.16 18.68
C THR A 11 -4.17 -19.95 19.45
N GLY A 12 -5.29 -20.27 18.82
CA GLY A 12 -6.63 -20.10 19.44
C GLY A 12 -6.96 -18.64 19.74
N ASP A 13 -7.62 -18.40 20.85
CA ASP A 13 -8.11 -17.07 21.24
C ASP A 13 -7.00 -16.11 21.73
N GLY A 14 -5.80 -16.65 22.03
CA GLY A 14 -4.63 -15.86 22.44
C GLY A 14 -3.68 -15.45 21.30
N ARG A 15 -4.10 -15.60 20.04
CA ARG A 15 -3.29 -15.21 18.89
C ARG A 15 -3.24 -13.69 18.72
N ILE A 16 -2.06 -13.16 18.36
CA ILE A 16 -1.87 -11.74 18.01
C ILE A 16 -1.32 -11.68 16.60
N GLY A 17 -1.94 -10.89 15.73
CA GLY A 17 -1.48 -10.76 14.35
C GLY A 17 -2.48 -10.11 13.42
N LEU A 18 -2.23 -10.30 12.12
CA LEU A 18 -3.08 -9.86 11.04
C LEU A 18 -3.93 -11.04 10.54
N GLN A 19 -5.22 -10.87 10.52
CA GLN A 19 -6.17 -11.77 9.89
C GLN A 19 -6.63 -11.15 8.57
N LEU A 20 -6.70 -11.98 7.52
CA LEU A 20 -7.25 -11.62 6.22
C LEU A 20 -8.39 -12.58 5.89
N ASP A 21 -9.51 -12.02 5.50
CA ASP A 21 -10.68 -12.76 5.07
C ASP A 21 -11.00 -12.43 3.60
N ASP A 22 -11.55 -13.41 2.89
CA ASP A 22 -11.94 -13.32 1.48
C ASP A 22 -10.77 -12.89 0.58
N VAL A 23 -9.71 -13.70 0.60
CA VAL A 23 -8.46 -13.40 -0.10
C VAL A 23 -8.46 -13.98 -1.51
N ASP A 24 -8.24 -13.11 -2.49
CA ASP A 24 -7.93 -13.47 -3.88
C ASP A 24 -6.49 -13.08 -4.21
N LEU A 25 -5.79 -13.95 -4.93
CA LEU A 25 -4.40 -13.75 -5.31
C LEU A 25 -4.14 -14.15 -6.76
N ALA A 26 -3.62 -13.22 -7.56
CA ALA A 26 -3.07 -13.47 -8.87
C ALA A 26 -1.57 -13.10 -8.89
N LEU A 27 -0.74 -14.03 -9.36
CA LEU A 27 0.73 -13.88 -9.36
C LEU A 27 1.32 -14.34 -10.68
N ARG A 28 2.22 -13.56 -11.24
CA ARG A 28 3.09 -13.94 -12.35
C ARG A 28 4.55 -13.59 -12.05
N LEU A 29 5.40 -14.59 -12.22
CA LEU A 29 6.84 -14.45 -12.22
C LEU A 29 7.36 -14.76 -13.63
N ALA A 30 8.27 -13.93 -14.12
CA ALA A 30 8.96 -14.18 -15.39
C ALA A 30 10.46 -13.86 -15.22
N ALA A 31 11.29 -14.52 -16.00
CA ALA A 31 12.72 -14.29 -16.05
C ALA A 31 13.22 -14.32 -17.49
N GLU A 32 14.27 -13.57 -17.78
CA GLU A 32 14.97 -13.71 -19.05
C GLU A 32 15.53 -15.14 -19.19
N PRO A 33 15.49 -15.71 -20.40
CA PRO A 33 16.18 -16.96 -20.65
C PRO A 33 17.68 -16.82 -20.32
N ALA A 34 18.25 -17.86 -19.73
CA ALA A 34 19.68 -17.90 -19.49
C ALA A 34 20.44 -17.71 -20.82
N GLN A 35 21.27 -16.67 -20.91
CA GLN A 35 22.11 -16.45 -22.07
C GLN A 35 23.25 -17.48 -22.12
N THR A 36 23.33 -18.26 -23.18
CA THR A 36 24.43 -19.19 -23.43
C THR A 36 25.64 -18.38 -23.97
N GLY A 37 26.51 -17.92 -23.06
CA GLY A 37 27.70 -17.15 -23.39
C GLY A 37 28.42 -16.62 -22.14
N LEU A 38 29.57 -16.00 -22.32
CA LEU A 38 30.39 -15.44 -21.22
C LEU A 38 29.83 -14.13 -20.59
N SER A 39 28.53 -13.88 -20.74
CA SER A 39 27.90 -12.70 -20.13
C SER A 39 27.68 -12.95 -18.63
N LEU A 40 28.33 -12.17 -17.78
CA LEU A 40 28.16 -12.16 -16.33
C LEU A 40 26.98 -11.28 -15.86
N SER A 41 26.03 -10.95 -16.78
CA SER A 41 24.86 -10.18 -16.41
C SER A 41 23.85 -11.02 -15.61
N THR A 42 23.35 -10.49 -14.52
CA THR A 42 22.25 -11.11 -13.77
C THR A 42 20.99 -11.10 -14.65
N PRO A 43 20.32 -12.25 -14.85
CA PRO A 43 19.10 -12.29 -15.64
C PRO A 43 18.05 -11.34 -15.06
N LYS A 44 17.35 -10.61 -15.93
CA LYS A 44 16.22 -9.79 -15.50
C LYS A 44 15.06 -10.68 -15.07
N THR A 45 14.39 -10.27 -14.04
CA THR A 45 13.17 -10.92 -13.55
C THR A 45 12.06 -9.89 -13.44
N TRP A 46 10.83 -10.35 -13.61
CA TRP A 46 9.62 -9.54 -13.48
C TRP A 46 8.67 -10.20 -12.50
N LEU A 47 8.01 -9.36 -11.74
CA LEU A 47 6.98 -9.75 -10.79
C LEU A 47 5.73 -8.93 -11.07
N ALA A 48 4.63 -9.60 -11.36
CA ALA A 48 3.30 -9.01 -11.35
C ALA A 48 2.43 -9.72 -10.32
N LEU A 49 1.77 -8.96 -9.46
CA LEU A 49 0.96 -9.44 -8.36
C LEU A 49 -0.26 -8.54 -8.20
N ARG A 50 -1.44 -9.14 -8.07
CA ARG A 50 -2.62 -8.50 -7.47
C ARG A 50 -3.11 -9.38 -6.35
N ALA A 51 -3.22 -8.83 -5.16
CA ALA A 51 -3.84 -9.46 -4.01
C ALA A 51 -5.00 -8.59 -3.54
N GLN A 52 -6.12 -9.23 -3.25
CA GLN A 52 -7.30 -8.55 -2.71
C GLN A 52 -7.73 -9.26 -1.43
N ALA A 53 -8.22 -8.49 -0.46
CA ALA A 53 -8.86 -9.03 0.73
C ALA A 53 -10.15 -8.24 0.98
N GLY A 54 -11.24 -8.95 1.21
CA GLY A 54 -12.52 -8.33 1.58
C GLY A 54 -12.41 -7.66 2.95
N GLU A 55 -11.70 -8.28 3.89
CA GLU A 55 -11.39 -7.69 5.19
C GLU A 55 -9.97 -8.05 5.66
N ALA A 56 -9.32 -7.09 6.31
CA ALA A 56 -8.07 -7.24 7.02
C ALA A 56 -8.23 -6.68 8.43
N ALA A 57 -7.87 -7.44 9.46
CA ALA A 57 -8.03 -7.01 10.85
C ALA A 57 -6.80 -7.34 11.69
N VAL A 58 -6.42 -6.43 12.59
CA VAL A 58 -5.50 -6.72 13.68
C VAL A 58 -6.27 -7.42 14.78
N VAL A 59 -5.82 -8.57 15.20
CA VAL A 59 -6.48 -9.40 16.22
C VAL A 59 -5.56 -9.65 17.41
N GLY A 60 -6.17 -9.87 18.58
CA GLY A 60 -5.45 -10.26 19.80
C GLY A 60 -4.82 -9.12 20.57
N THR A 61 -5.21 -7.88 20.32
CA THR A 61 -4.81 -6.72 21.12
C THR A 61 -6.02 -5.82 21.37
N ASP A 62 -6.14 -5.35 22.61
CA ASP A 62 -7.22 -4.43 23.02
C ASP A 62 -6.79 -2.97 22.88
N GLN A 63 -5.48 -2.70 22.82
CA GLN A 63 -4.93 -1.33 22.75
C GLN A 63 -4.99 -0.73 21.35
N ILE A 64 -4.94 -1.57 20.33
CA ILE A 64 -5.03 -1.16 18.94
C ILE A 64 -6.05 -2.06 18.27
N VAL A 65 -7.14 -1.48 17.86
CA VAL A 65 -8.11 -2.13 16.96
C VAL A 65 -7.96 -1.51 15.59
N ALA A 66 -7.70 -2.34 14.60
CA ALA A 66 -7.60 -1.90 13.21
C ALA A 66 -8.34 -2.90 12.33
N VAL A 67 -9.26 -2.39 11.54
CA VAL A 67 -10.01 -3.13 10.53
C VAL A 67 -9.93 -2.37 9.22
N ALA A 68 -9.70 -3.06 8.13
CA ALA A 68 -9.70 -2.50 6.79
C ALA A 68 -10.56 -3.38 5.88
N ARG A 69 -11.25 -2.78 4.93
CA ARG A 69 -12.10 -3.46 3.94
C ARG A 69 -11.71 -3.04 2.53
N ASP A 70 -12.01 -3.93 1.60
CA ASP A 70 -11.70 -3.72 0.18
C ASP A 70 -10.22 -3.36 -0.03
N VAL A 71 -9.36 -4.19 0.58
CA VAL A 71 -7.90 -4.00 0.50
C VAL A 71 -7.39 -4.59 -0.81
N THR A 72 -6.71 -3.78 -1.60
CA THR A 72 -6.06 -4.22 -2.85
C THR A 72 -4.58 -3.86 -2.82
N LEU A 73 -3.72 -4.84 -3.08
CA LEU A 73 -2.28 -4.68 -3.31
C LEU A 73 -1.98 -4.97 -4.77
N GLU A 74 -1.33 -4.04 -5.45
CA GLU A 74 -0.92 -4.15 -6.84
C GLU A 74 0.57 -3.93 -6.98
N LEU A 75 1.21 -4.84 -7.73
CA LEU A 75 2.63 -4.78 -8.00
C LEU A 75 2.90 -5.26 -9.43
N ASN A 76 3.57 -4.44 -10.24
CA ASN A 76 4.13 -4.83 -11.53
C ASN A 76 5.48 -4.14 -11.70
N ARG A 77 6.55 -4.90 -11.51
CA ARG A 77 7.91 -4.36 -11.56
C ARG A 77 8.92 -5.34 -12.12
N ALA A 78 10.04 -4.78 -12.63
CA ALA A 78 11.25 -5.53 -12.95
C ALA A 78 12.25 -5.51 -11.79
N SER A 79 13.19 -6.45 -11.78
CA SER A 79 14.33 -6.47 -10.86
C SER A 79 15.34 -5.35 -11.14
N ASP A 80 15.34 -4.81 -12.37
CA ASP A 80 16.23 -3.74 -12.82
C ASP A 80 15.42 -2.43 -12.95
N PRO A 81 15.78 -1.38 -12.20
CA PRO A 81 15.14 -0.07 -12.34
C PRO A 81 15.27 0.46 -13.76
N GLY A 82 14.16 0.75 -14.41
CA GLY A 82 14.12 1.14 -15.83
C GLY A 82 14.09 -0.03 -16.82
N GLY A 83 14.03 -1.27 -16.33
CA GLY A 83 14.04 -2.49 -17.15
C GLY A 83 12.73 -2.82 -17.88
N GLY A 84 11.75 -1.91 -17.89
CA GLY A 84 10.40 -2.15 -18.38
C GLY A 84 9.63 -3.10 -17.44
N VAL A 85 8.35 -3.26 -17.68
CA VAL A 85 7.46 -4.14 -16.88
C VAL A 85 6.75 -5.12 -17.81
N LEU A 86 6.06 -6.09 -17.22
CA LEU A 86 5.20 -6.99 -17.98
C LEU A 86 3.96 -6.23 -18.48
N ASP A 87 3.71 -6.32 -19.79
CA ASP A 87 2.40 -5.92 -20.33
C ASP A 87 1.47 -7.14 -20.28
N LEU A 88 0.50 -7.07 -19.39
CA LEU A 88 -0.51 -8.10 -19.15
C LEU A 88 -1.91 -7.65 -19.59
N SER A 89 -2.03 -6.49 -20.26
CA SER A 89 -3.31 -5.92 -20.71
C SER A 89 -4.09 -6.85 -21.66
N GLY A 90 -3.41 -7.81 -22.29
CA GLY A 90 -4.03 -8.84 -23.13
C GLY A 90 -4.75 -9.97 -22.39
N GLY A 91 -4.88 -9.91 -21.05
CA GLY A 91 -5.59 -10.92 -20.27
C GLY A 91 -4.92 -12.30 -20.22
N SER A 92 -3.60 -12.35 -20.41
CA SER A 92 -2.80 -13.60 -20.44
C SER A 92 -2.79 -14.33 -19.07
N VAL A 93 -3.11 -13.64 -18.00
CA VAL A 93 -3.26 -14.20 -16.64
C VAL A 93 -4.53 -13.62 -16.02
N ALA A 94 -5.43 -14.50 -15.62
CA ALA A 94 -6.67 -14.07 -14.96
C ALA A 94 -6.36 -13.22 -13.71
N GLY A 95 -7.02 -12.09 -13.58
CA GLY A 95 -6.83 -11.16 -12.47
C GLY A 95 -5.61 -10.22 -12.60
N LEU A 96 -4.79 -10.32 -13.67
CA LEU A 96 -3.69 -9.40 -13.95
C LEU A 96 -3.91 -8.74 -15.31
N ASP A 97 -4.03 -7.42 -15.32
CA ASP A 97 -4.27 -6.60 -16.52
C ASP A 97 -3.35 -5.36 -16.60
N PHE A 98 -2.21 -5.41 -15.94
CA PHE A 98 -1.25 -4.32 -15.89
C PHE A 98 -0.60 -4.06 -17.26
N SER A 99 -0.51 -2.80 -17.66
CA SER A 99 0.25 -2.35 -18.82
C SER A 99 1.45 -1.47 -18.44
N THR A 100 1.51 -1.03 -17.20
CA THR A 100 2.53 -0.11 -16.68
C THR A 100 3.09 -0.61 -15.36
N ALA A 101 4.17 0.02 -14.91
CA ALA A 101 4.68 -0.18 -13.56
C ALA A 101 3.64 0.26 -12.54
N VAL A 102 3.43 -0.56 -11.52
CA VAL A 102 2.58 -0.24 -10.38
C VAL A 102 3.17 -0.83 -9.10
N GLU A 103 3.18 -0.04 -8.06
CA GLU A 103 3.40 -0.47 -6.67
C GLU A 103 2.39 0.33 -5.84
N ALA A 104 1.25 -0.27 -5.52
CA ALA A 104 0.16 0.44 -4.87
C ALA A 104 -0.59 -0.44 -3.87
N ILE A 105 -1.11 0.21 -2.83
CA ILE A 105 -2.07 -0.37 -1.88
C ILE A 105 -3.26 0.57 -1.83
N HIS A 106 -4.45 0.04 -2.01
CA HIS A 106 -5.72 0.73 -1.87
C HIS A 106 -6.54 0.08 -0.77
N ILE A 107 -7.14 0.88 0.06
CA ILE A 107 -8.00 0.46 1.16
C ILE A 107 -9.30 1.26 1.00
N GLY A 108 -10.38 0.60 0.64
CA GLY A 108 -11.67 1.24 0.41
C GLY A 108 -12.25 1.85 1.68
N TRP A 109 -12.04 1.20 2.81
CA TRP A 109 -12.37 1.73 4.12
C TRP A 109 -11.48 1.12 5.19
N ALA A 110 -11.03 1.91 6.14
CA ALA A 110 -10.34 1.44 7.33
C ALA A 110 -10.81 2.18 8.57
N SER A 111 -10.76 1.49 9.71
CA SER A 111 -10.98 2.05 11.03
C SER A 111 -9.83 1.70 11.95
N PHE A 112 -9.32 2.70 12.64
CA PHE A 112 -8.27 2.56 13.64
C PHE A 112 -8.75 3.13 14.96
N ARG A 113 -8.59 2.37 16.05
CA ARG A 113 -8.76 2.82 17.42
C ARG A 113 -7.44 2.64 18.15
N ILE A 114 -6.98 3.70 18.81
CA ILE A 114 -5.75 3.69 19.59
C ILE A 114 -6.08 4.15 21.01
N ALA A 115 -5.79 3.28 21.99
CA ALA A 115 -5.92 3.57 23.42
C ALA A 115 -7.27 4.17 23.84
N ASP A 116 -8.38 3.69 23.28
CA ASP A 116 -9.77 4.06 23.57
C ASP A 116 -10.11 5.56 23.47
N SER A 117 -9.23 6.36 22.88
CA SER A 117 -9.40 7.82 22.84
C SER A 117 -9.11 8.46 21.48
N ILE A 118 -8.48 7.75 20.56
CA ILE A 118 -8.23 8.23 19.20
C ILE A 118 -8.84 7.24 18.23
N PHE A 119 -9.69 7.75 17.37
CA PHE A 119 -10.40 6.99 16.35
C PHE A 119 -10.21 7.66 15.00
N VAL A 120 -9.90 6.87 13.98
CA VAL A 120 -9.72 7.33 12.61
C VAL A 120 -10.44 6.37 11.69
N GLN A 121 -11.26 6.87 10.80
CA GLN A 121 -11.90 6.10 9.74
C GLN A 121 -11.70 6.79 8.40
N GLY A 122 -11.74 6.06 7.30
CA GLY A 122 -11.68 6.61 5.95
C GLY A 122 -11.09 5.65 4.94
N ALA A 123 -10.95 6.13 3.71
CA ALA A 123 -10.27 5.43 2.64
C ALA A 123 -8.80 5.86 2.57
N PHE A 124 -7.91 4.92 2.25
CA PHE A 124 -6.47 5.17 2.19
C PHE A 124 -5.86 4.59 0.93
N SER A 125 -4.86 5.29 0.40
CA SER A 125 -4.07 4.81 -0.72
C SER A 125 -2.59 5.09 -0.49
N PHE A 126 -1.75 4.14 -0.91
CA PHE A 126 -0.30 4.26 -0.88
C PHE A 126 0.20 3.83 -2.24
N GLY A 127 1.14 4.58 -2.81
CA GLY A 127 1.68 4.23 -4.11
C GLY A 127 3.10 4.72 -4.28
N ARG A 128 3.88 3.98 -5.06
CA ARG A 128 5.14 4.46 -5.59
C ARG A 128 4.88 5.19 -6.90
N ILE A 129 5.59 6.28 -7.11
CA ILE A 129 5.60 7.00 -8.38
C ILE A 129 7.00 7.02 -8.97
N GLU A 130 7.05 6.90 -10.28
CA GLU A 130 8.22 7.18 -11.10
C GLU A 130 7.77 8.11 -12.23
N LEU A 131 8.39 9.28 -12.33
CA LEU A 131 8.07 10.28 -13.33
C LEU A 131 9.36 10.64 -14.08
N ASP A 132 9.30 10.53 -15.38
CA ASP A 132 10.41 10.89 -16.23
C ASP A 132 10.26 12.33 -16.73
N SER A 133 11.40 13.01 -16.88
CA SER A 133 11.46 14.35 -17.47
C SER A 133 10.60 15.42 -16.75
N VAL A 134 10.60 15.41 -15.43
CA VAL A 134 9.91 16.43 -14.63
C VAL A 134 10.65 17.75 -14.70
N SER A 135 9.93 18.84 -14.95
CA SER A 135 10.46 20.19 -14.93
C SER A 135 10.04 20.90 -13.64
N ALA A 136 10.98 21.55 -12.97
CA ALA A 136 10.72 22.37 -11.80
C ALA A 136 11.31 23.76 -11.95
N ALA A 137 10.64 24.76 -11.37
CA ALA A 137 11.10 26.15 -11.39
C ALA A 137 12.50 26.27 -10.76
N GLY A 138 13.44 26.89 -11.47
CA GLY A 138 14.83 27.07 -11.01
C GLY A 138 15.74 25.87 -11.26
N VAL A 139 15.26 24.81 -11.89
CA VAL A 139 16.06 23.65 -12.32
C VAL A 139 16.23 23.73 -13.84
N PRO A 140 17.46 23.82 -14.35
CA PRO A 140 17.71 24.14 -15.77
C PRO A 140 17.41 23.00 -16.74
N LEU A 141 17.37 21.75 -16.25
CA LEU A 141 17.13 20.56 -17.08
C LEU A 141 16.03 19.71 -16.45
N PRO A 142 15.22 19.00 -17.28
CA PRO A 142 14.32 17.96 -16.80
C PRO A 142 15.10 16.88 -16.05
N PHE A 143 14.50 16.30 -15.06
CA PHE A 143 15.08 15.23 -14.25
C PHE A 143 14.03 14.16 -13.94
N ASP A 144 14.49 12.96 -13.70
CA ASP A 144 13.63 11.84 -13.32
C ASP A 144 13.40 11.86 -11.82
N VAL A 145 12.17 11.55 -11.42
CA VAL A 145 11.72 11.58 -10.03
C VAL A 145 11.20 10.21 -9.63
N GLU A 146 11.61 9.74 -8.47
CA GLU A 146 10.98 8.61 -7.79
C GLU A 146 10.49 9.02 -6.42
N GLY A 147 9.42 8.41 -5.96
CA GLY A 147 8.85 8.76 -4.68
C GLY A 147 7.68 7.88 -4.27
N PHE A 148 6.98 8.33 -3.27
CA PHE A 148 5.75 7.69 -2.83
C PHE A 148 4.66 8.72 -2.59
N THR A 149 3.43 8.28 -2.78
CA THR A 149 2.21 9.02 -2.48
C THR A 149 1.47 8.36 -1.33
N VAL A 150 0.84 9.17 -0.51
CA VAL A 150 -0.16 8.75 0.47
C VAL A 150 -1.39 9.60 0.23
N GLY A 151 -2.52 8.94 -0.01
CA GLY A 151 -3.83 9.57 -0.10
C GLY A 151 -4.71 9.11 1.04
N ALA A 152 -5.52 10.02 1.55
CA ALA A 152 -6.58 9.70 2.48
C ALA A 152 -7.81 10.53 2.06
N ASP A 153 -8.94 9.87 1.92
CA ASP A 153 -10.20 10.45 1.46
C ASP A 153 -11.33 10.06 2.41
N ASP A 154 -12.27 10.97 2.59
CA ASP A 154 -13.40 10.82 3.50
C ASP A 154 -12.96 10.37 4.90
N VAL A 155 -11.90 11.03 5.44
CA VAL A 155 -11.35 10.67 6.74
C VAL A 155 -12.10 11.39 7.83
N ASP A 156 -12.65 10.59 8.73
CA ASP A 156 -13.20 11.05 10.00
C ASP A 156 -12.18 10.79 11.11
N LEU A 157 -11.87 11.83 11.85
CA LEU A 157 -10.99 11.79 13.01
C LEU A 157 -11.81 12.17 14.25
N PHE A 158 -11.73 11.35 15.28
CA PHE A 158 -12.35 11.64 16.57
C PHE A 158 -11.34 11.45 17.70
N MET A 159 -11.36 12.39 18.65
CA MET A 159 -10.58 12.33 19.88
C MET A 159 -11.50 12.55 21.06
N GLY A 160 -11.60 11.56 21.94
CA GLY A 160 -12.48 11.62 23.11
C GLY A 160 -12.80 10.27 23.69
N TYR A 161 -13.95 10.15 24.27
CA TYR A 161 -14.47 8.93 24.89
C TYR A 161 -15.50 8.27 24.00
N ALA A 162 -15.34 6.97 23.80
CA ALA A 162 -16.35 6.12 23.17
C ALA A 162 -17.07 5.30 24.24
N SER A 163 -18.40 5.25 24.15
CA SER A 163 -19.23 4.42 25.05
C SER A 163 -19.04 2.93 24.75
N GLU A 164 -19.51 2.07 25.66
CA GLU A 164 -19.50 0.60 25.47
C GLU A 164 -20.29 0.12 24.24
N SER A 165 -21.21 0.95 23.73
CA SER A 165 -21.99 0.65 22.52
C SER A 165 -21.27 1.00 21.22
N PHE A 166 -20.09 1.64 21.29
CA PHE A 166 -19.31 2.00 20.09
C PHE A 166 -18.71 0.76 19.43
N ASP A 167 -18.99 0.61 18.14
CA ASP A 167 -18.44 -0.44 17.29
C ASP A 167 -17.40 0.16 16.33
N PRO A 168 -16.10 -0.12 16.50
CA PRO A 168 -15.06 0.42 15.63
C PRO A 168 -15.14 -0.08 14.17
N ALA A 169 -15.93 -1.13 13.91
CA ALA A 169 -16.14 -1.65 12.57
C ALA A 169 -17.28 -0.93 11.81
N ARG A 170 -17.93 0.06 12.42
CA ARG A 170 -19.03 0.83 11.81
C ARG A 170 -18.63 2.31 11.62
N PRO A 171 -19.17 2.99 10.60
CA PRO A 171 -18.98 4.42 10.40
C PRO A 171 -19.38 5.25 11.62
N PHE A 172 -18.63 6.33 11.93
CA PHE A 172 -18.95 7.23 13.04
C PHE A 172 -20.32 7.90 12.88
N SER A 173 -20.65 8.28 11.63
CA SER A 173 -21.94 8.88 11.28
C SER A 173 -23.16 8.02 11.63
N GLU A 174 -22.97 6.71 11.77
CA GLU A 174 -24.02 5.78 12.19
C GLU A 174 -24.12 5.61 13.72
N GLN A 175 -23.18 6.21 14.47
CA GLN A 175 -23.05 6.02 15.93
C GLN A 175 -22.88 7.35 16.70
N PRO A 176 -23.65 8.40 16.40
CA PRO A 176 -23.40 9.73 16.97
C PRO A 176 -23.52 9.76 18.49
N ASP A 177 -24.40 8.92 19.07
CA ASP A 177 -24.64 8.87 20.52
C ASP A 177 -23.58 8.05 21.28
N ALA A 178 -22.68 7.38 20.55
CA ALA A 178 -21.62 6.56 21.16
C ALA A 178 -20.30 7.30 21.36
N LEU A 179 -20.16 8.52 20.83
CA LEU A 179 -18.93 9.30 20.82
C LEU A 179 -19.09 10.64 21.53
N TYR A 180 -18.20 10.94 22.50
CA TYR A 180 -18.20 12.17 23.29
C TYR A 180 -16.81 12.83 23.22
N GLY A 181 -16.65 13.90 22.44
CA GLY A 181 -15.35 14.55 22.25
C GLY A 181 -15.32 15.53 21.11
N PHE A 182 -14.16 15.62 20.46
CA PHE A 182 -13.91 16.47 19.32
C PHE A 182 -13.67 15.61 18.09
N GLY A 183 -14.28 15.99 16.96
CA GLY A 183 -14.12 15.31 15.69
C GLY A 183 -13.85 16.27 14.54
N ALA A 184 -13.30 15.74 13.49
CA ALA A 184 -13.24 16.35 12.18
C ALA A 184 -13.74 15.29 11.19
N GLU A 185 -14.61 15.68 10.28
CA GLU A 185 -15.25 14.82 9.29
C GLU A 185 -14.85 15.24 7.88
N ASP A 186 -14.93 14.32 6.95
CA ASP A 186 -14.68 14.54 5.51
C ASP A 186 -13.29 15.14 5.22
N VAL A 187 -12.29 14.79 6.00
CA VAL A 187 -10.92 15.28 5.82
C VAL A 187 -10.27 14.57 4.64
N ARG A 188 -9.64 15.35 3.75
CA ARG A 188 -8.82 14.86 2.65
C ARG A 188 -7.38 15.20 2.86
N VAL A 189 -6.51 14.21 2.69
CA VAL A 189 -5.06 14.38 2.81
C VAL A 189 -4.38 13.80 1.57
N GLY A 190 -3.52 14.59 0.96
CA GLY A 190 -2.61 14.13 -0.08
C GLY A 190 -1.18 14.44 0.31
N PHE A 191 -0.32 13.46 0.33
CA PHE A 191 1.10 13.61 0.60
C PHE A 191 1.91 13.00 -0.54
N LEU A 192 2.92 13.74 -1.00
CA LEU A 192 3.89 13.30 -1.98
C LEU A 192 5.29 13.53 -1.43
N SER A 193 6.08 12.49 -1.35
CA SER A 193 7.52 12.58 -1.12
C SER A 193 8.26 12.07 -2.34
N ALA A 194 9.10 12.90 -2.93
CA ALA A 194 9.80 12.57 -4.14
C ALA A 194 11.26 13.04 -4.10
N ARG A 195 12.14 12.30 -4.77
CA ARG A 195 13.56 12.62 -4.92
C ARG A 195 13.98 12.51 -6.38
N ASN A 196 15.00 13.26 -6.74
CA ASN A 196 15.65 13.17 -8.05
C ASN A 196 16.38 11.82 -8.16
N ARG A 197 16.00 11.01 -9.16
CA ARG A 197 16.59 9.68 -9.44
C ARG A 197 17.98 9.80 -10.06
N ASP A 198 18.27 10.89 -10.79
CA ASP A 198 19.54 11.11 -11.49
C ASP A 198 20.72 11.44 -10.57
N ARG A 199 20.46 11.77 -9.32
CA ARG A 199 21.50 11.95 -8.30
C ARG A 199 22.09 10.62 -7.84
N LYS A 200 22.63 9.80 -8.72
CA LYS A 200 23.70 8.87 -8.32
C LYS A 200 24.83 9.73 -7.75
N SER A 201 25.13 9.52 -6.47
CA SER A 201 26.22 10.25 -5.79
C SER A 201 27.48 10.09 -6.62
N THR A 202 27.88 11.15 -7.29
CA THR A 202 29.21 11.28 -7.84
C THR A 202 30.13 11.39 -6.63
N ARG A 203 30.54 10.25 -6.06
CA ARG A 203 31.73 10.23 -5.21
C ARG A 203 32.85 10.63 -6.12
N LEU A 204 33.26 11.88 -6.03
CA LEU A 204 34.54 12.33 -6.53
C LEU A 204 35.60 11.49 -5.84
N ASN A 205 36.12 10.49 -6.54
CA ASN A 205 37.39 9.88 -6.20
C ASN A 205 38.45 10.97 -6.46
N SER A 206 38.73 11.77 -5.45
CA SER A 206 39.95 12.54 -5.39
C SER A 206 41.07 11.57 -4.97
N SER A 207 41.67 10.90 -5.94
CA SER A 207 43.00 10.30 -5.80
C SER A 207 44.02 11.42 -5.96
N HIS A 208 44.66 11.79 -4.89
CA HIS A 208 45.96 12.44 -4.85
C HIS A 208 47.04 11.39 -4.66
#